data_00bb2a58f534fc15354dddf222aab716
#
_entry.id   00bb2a58f534fc15354dddf222aab716
#
_cell.length_a   1.000
_cell.length_b   1.000
_cell.length_c   1.000
_cell.angle_alpha   90.00
_cell.angle_beta   90.00
_cell.angle_gamma   90.00
#
_symmetry.space_group_name_H-M   'P 1'
#
loop_
_entity.id
_entity.type
_entity.pdbx_description
1 polymer ?
#
loop_
_entity_poly.entity_id
_entity_poly.type
_entity_poly.pdbx_seq_one_letter_code
_entity_poly.pdbx_strand_id
1 'polypeptide(L)'
;GVMEYEIEAELIHEFLSNRANGFAYQPIIGAGANSCVLHYMNNNKKCKDGDILLMDFGAEYANYASDLTRTVPVNGRFTNRQKAVYTSVLHVMKEATKMLAPGTFPKEYNKEIGRIMELELIKLGLLDKHDVQKQDAEKPLYKQYFMHGTSHYLGLDTHDVGSREAPTKEGMVFTCEPGIYILEEALGIRLENDIL
;
A
#
# COMPACT_ATOMS: atom_id res chain seq x y z
N GLY A 1 -19.20 16.54 -5.37
CA GLY A 1 -17.86 15.94 -5.42
C GLY A 1 -17.89 14.75 -6.35
N VAL A 2 -16.73 14.33 -6.79
CA VAL A 2 -16.50 13.21 -7.70
C VAL A 2 -16.87 11.90 -6.99
N MET A 3 -17.38 10.94 -7.73
CA MET A 3 -17.62 9.57 -7.28
C MET A 3 -16.36 8.72 -7.50
N GLU A 4 -16.17 7.69 -6.68
CA GLU A 4 -15.01 6.78 -6.81
C GLU A 4 -14.96 6.12 -8.20
N TYR A 5 -16.10 5.68 -8.76
CA TYR A 5 -16.14 5.10 -10.11
C TYR A 5 -15.83 6.10 -11.24
N GLU A 6 -16.02 7.39 -11.03
CA GLU A 6 -15.62 8.40 -12.04
C GLU A 6 -14.09 8.48 -12.14
N ILE A 7 -13.39 8.31 -11.00
CA ILE A 7 -11.92 8.23 -10.98
C ILE A 7 -11.43 6.94 -11.65
N GLU A 8 -12.11 5.81 -11.39
CA GLU A 8 -11.83 4.55 -12.08
C GLU A 8 -11.96 4.70 -13.60
N ALA A 9 -13.00 5.42 -14.08
CA ALA A 9 -13.22 5.68 -15.49
C ALA A 9 -12.08 6.51 -16.13
N GLU A 10 -11.53 7.50 -15.41
CA GLU A 10 -10.37 8.26 -15.89
C GLU A 10 -9.10 7.38 -15.98
N LEU A 11 -8.89 6.51 -15.00
CA LEU A 11 -7.73 5.59 -15.00
C LEU A 11 -7.78 4.62 -16.18
N ILE A 12 -8.94 3.98 -16.44
CA ILE A 12 -9.06 3.06 -17.58
C ILE A 12 -8.96 3.78 -18.92
N HIS A 13 -9.49 5.01 -18.99
CA HIS A 13 -9.31 5.85 -20.19
C HIS A 13 -7.83 6.10 -20.47
N GLU A 14 -7.06 6.48 -19.45
CA GLU A 14 -5.61 6.72 -19.60
C GLU A 14 -4.88 5.44 -20.04
N PHE A 15 -5.18 4.29 -19.43
CA PHE A 15 -4.56 3.02 -19.80
C PHE A 15 -4.82 2.64 -21.27
N LEU A 16 -6.07 2.68 -21.71
CA LEU A 16 -6.43 2.34 -23.08
C LEU A 16 -5.88 3.35 -24.10
N SER A 17 -5.84 4.63 -23.76
CA SER A 17 -5.26 5.69 -24.60
C SER A 17 -3.76 5.48 -24.83
N ASN A 18 -3.08 4.84 -23.87
CA ASN A 18 -1.67 4.48 -23.95
C ASN A 18 -1.42 3.02 -24.38
N ARG A 19 -2.41 2.35 -24.95
CA ARG A 19 -2.33 1.00 -25.53
C ARG A 19 -2.13 -0.13 -24.51
N ALA A 20 -2.44 0.08 -23.24
CA ALA A 20 -2.57 -1.02 -22.31
C ALA A 20 -3.82 -1.84 -22.63
N ASN A 21 -3.84 -3.11 -22.25
CA ASN A 21 -5.01 -3.98 -22.47
C ASN A 21 -6.16 -3.67 -21.51
N GLY A 22 -5.90 -2.90 -20.45
CA GLY A 22 -6.84 -2.53 -19.42
C GLY A 22 -6.18 -2.56 -18.03
N PHE A 23 -6.98 -2.82 -17.03
CA PHE A 23 -6.49 -3.05 -15.68
C PHE A 23 -5.85 -4.43 -15.52
N ALA A 24 -4.73 -4.51 -14.80
CA ALA A 24 -4.12 -5.79 -14.41
C ALA A 24 -4.97 -6.53 -13.36
N TYR A 25 -5.73 -5.79 -12.56
CA TYR A 25 -6.66 -6.29 -11.52
C TYR A 25 -7.79 -5.28 -11.32
N GLN A 26 -8.82 -5.68 -10.57
CA GLN A 26 -9.92 -4.77 -10.21
C GLN A 26 -9.37 -3.64 -9.33
N PRO A 27 -9.46 -2.37 -9.78
CA PRO A 27 -8.88 -1.26 -9.04
C PRO A 27 -9.62 -0.99 -7.73
N ILE A 28 -8.89 -0.50 -6.76
CA ILE A 28 -9.39 -0.08 -5.45
C ILE A 28 -9.36 1.44 -5.42
N ILE A 29 -10.53 2.06 -5.34
CA ILE A 29 -10.68 3.52 -5.26
C ILE A 29 -11.46 3.82 -3.99
N GLY A 30 -10.78 4.01 -2.87
CA GLY A 30 -11.39 4.14 -1.54
C GLY A 30 -11.23 5.52 -0.93
N ALA A 31 -12.34 6.24 -0.74
CA ALA A 31 -12.37 7.54 -0.08
C ALA A 31 -12.78 7.44 1.39
N GLY A 32 -12.15 8.21 2.28
CA GLY A 32 -12.45 8.24 3.71
C GLY A 32 -12.33 6.85 4.35
N ALA A 33 -13.36 6.36 5.03
CA ALA A 33 -13.36 5.05 5.68
C ALA A 33 -13.11 3.86 4.73
N ASN A 34 -13.45 4.00 3.44
CA ASN A 34 -13.21 2.97 2.43
C ASN A 34 -11.71 2.74 2.19
N SER A 35 -10.87 3.73 2.46
CA SER A 35 -9.41 3.62 2.38
C SER A 35 -8.84 2.61 3.39
N CYS A 36 -9.60 2.25 4.42
CA CYS A 36 -9.21 1.24 5.41
C CYS A 36 -9.62 -0.19 5.02
N VAL A 37 -10.34 -0.39 3.91
CA VAL A 37 -10.75 -1.70 3.42
C VAL A 37 -9.76 -2.15 2.35
N LEU A 38 -8.94 -3.16 2.67
CA LEU A 38 -7.78 -3.57 1.84
C LEU A 38 -8.16 -3.90 0.39
N HIS A 39 -9.25 -4.62 0.17
CA HIS A 39 -9.77 -4.97 -1.16
C HIS A 39 -11.15 -4.34 -1.38
N TYR A 40 -11.22 -3.02 -1.31
CA TYR A 40 -12.44 -2.27 -1.58
C TYR A 40 -12.66 -2.16 -3.10
N MET A 41 -13.61 -2.93 -3.63
CA MET A 41 -13.88 -3.00 -5.08
C MET A 41 -15.22 -2.37 -5.50
N ASN A 42 -15.99 -1.85 -4.57
CA ASN A 42 -17.31 -1.29 -4.90
C ASN A 42 -17.23 0.04 -5.65
N ASN A 43 -16.23 0.86 -5.34
CA ASN A 43 -15.91 2.14 -5.97
C ASN A 43 -17.16 3.03 -6.22
N ASN A 44 -18.10 3.05 -5.27
CA ASN A 44 -19.43 3.62 -5.48
C ASN A 44 -19.79 4.77 -4.51
N LYS A 45 -18.84 5.27 -3.75
CA LYS A 45 -19.06 6.36 -2.79
C LYS A 45 -18.59 7.69 -3.37
N LYS A 46 -19.13 8.76 -2.78
CA LYS A 46 -18.73 10.13 -3.11
C LYS A 46 -17.52 10.53 -2.30
N CYS A 47 -16.49 11.02 -2.98
CA CYS A 47 -15.34 11.64 -2.35
C CYS A 47 -15.75 12.96 -1.69
N LYS A 48 -15.54 13.11 -0.39
CA LYS A 48 -15.95 14.27 0.39
C LYS A 48 -14.75 15.16 0.67
N ASP A 49 -15.02 16.46 0.82
CA ASP A 49 -14.01 17.41 1.30
C ASP A 49 -13.44 16.96 2.66
N GLY A 50 -12.11 16.96 2.78
CA GLY A 50 -11.40 16.48 3.98
C GLY A 50 -11.09 14.99 4.03
N ASP A 51 -11.69 14.18 3.15
CA ASP A 51 -11.35 12.76 3.03
C ASP A 51 -9.95 12.57 2.42
N ILE A 52 -9.35 11.42 2.72
CA ILE A 52 -8.26 10.82 1.94
C ILE A 52 -8.86 9.95 0.85
N LEU A 53 -8.25 9.94 -0.31
CA LEU A 53 -8.52 9.03 -1.42
C LEU A 53 -7.31 8.13 -1.61
N LEU A 54 -7.47 6.84 -1.33
CA LEU A 54 -6.53 5.78 -1.65
C LEU A 54 -6.93 5.19 -3.01
N MET A 55 -5.98 5.14 -3.92
CA MET A 55 -6.15 4.57 -5.26
C MET A 55 -5.06 3.52 -5.46
N ASP A 56 -5.48 2.29 -5.68
CA ASP A 56 -4.63 1.14 -5.95
C ASP A 56 -5.07 0.55 -7.29
N PHE A 57 -4.18 0.62 -8.27
CA PHE A 57 -4.47 0.33 -9.66
C PHE A 57 -3.20 -0.01 -10.42
N GLY A 58 -3.32 -0.90 -11.39
CA GLY A 58 -2.24 -1.26 -12.29
C GLY A 58 -2.75 -1.49 -13.72
N ALA A 59 -1.95 -1.11 -14.70
CA ALA A 59 -2.21 -1.43 -16.10
C ALA A 59 -1.64 -2.81 -16.45
N GLU A 60 -2.32 -3.53 -17.34
CA GLU A 60 -1.73 -4.68 -18.02
C GLU A 60 -1.23 -4.25 -19.40
N TYR A 61 0.04 -4.48 -19.68
CA TYR A 61 0.65 -4.19 -20.97
C TYR A 61 1.49 -5.38 -21.44
N ALA A 62 1.22 -5.85 -22.66
CA ALA A 62 1.93 -6.98 -23.27
C ALA A 62 1.97 -8.25 -22.38
N ASN A 63 0.88 -8.54 -21.69
CA ASN A 63 0.67 -9.61 -20.72
C ASN A 63 1.41 -9.43 -19.38
N TYR A 64 2.06 -8.31 -19.15
CA TYR A 64 2.67 -8.01 -17.85
C TYR A 64 1.80 -7.08 -17.02
N ALA A 65 1.62 -7.44 -15.77
CA ALA A 65 0.92 -6.63 -14.78
C ALA A 65 1.84 -5.53 -14.23
N SER A 66 1.27 -4.40 -13.86
CA SER A 66 1.86 -3.41 -12.95
C SER A 66 1.00 -3.24 -11.73
N ASP A 67 1.56 -2.71 -10.65
CA ASP A 67 0.88 -2.50 -9.39
C ASP A 67 1.31 -1.18 -8.74
N LEU A 68 0.35 -0.32 -8.41
CA LEU A 68 0.67 1.02 -7.94
C LEU A 68 -0.39 1.54 -6.98
N THR A 69 0.01 1.97 -5.79
CA THR A 69 -0.89 2.69 -4.90
C THR A 69 -0.44 4.12 -4.66
N ARG A 70 -1.40 5.04 -4.73
CA ARG A 70 -1.24 6.43 -4.32
C ARG A 70 -2.38 6.86 -3.40
N THR A 71 -2.04 7.64 -2.39
CA THR A 71 -3.00 8.24 -1.47
C THR A 71 -2.88 9.75 -1.50
N VAL A 72 -3.99 10.44 -1.76
CA VAL A 72 -4.05 11.90 -1.87
C VAL A 72 -5.22 12.46 -1.08
N PRO A 73 -5.15 13.70 -0.58
CA PRO A 73 -6.32 14.37 0.02
C PRO A 73 -7.29 14.83 -1.07
N VAL A 74 -8.59 14.55 -0.91
CA VAL A 74 -9.63 14.89 -1.88
C VAL A 74 -9.66 16.38 -2.22
N ASN A 75 -9.39 17.25 -1.26
CA ASN A 75 -9.36 18.71 -1.46
C ASN A 75 -7.96 19.27 -1.77
N GLY A 76 -6.97 18.41 -2.03
CA GLY A 76 -5.59 18.82 -2.35
C GLY A 76 -4.76 19.26 -1.13
N ARG A 77 -5.27 19.15 0.10
CA ARG A 77 -4.57 19.57 1.32
C ARG A 77 -4.67 18.53 2.42
N PHE A 78 -3.54 18.00 2.85
CA PHE A 78 -3.48 17.12 4.03
C PHE A 78 -3.78 17.91 5.30
N THR A 79 -4.59 17.35 6.18
CA THR A 79 -4.60 17.75 7.60
C THR A 79 -3.28 17.39 8.27
N ASN A 80 -2.99 17.94 9.44
CA ASN A 80 -1.77 17.59 10.18
C ASN A 80 -1.69 16.09 10.48
N ARG A 81 -2.83 15.47 10.84
CA ARG A 81 -2.90 14.02 11.12
C ARG A 81 -2.65 13.19 9.87
N GLN A 82 -3.33 13.49 8.79
CA GLN A 82 -3.13 12.81 7.49
C GLN A 82 -1.68 12.91 7.03
N LYS A 83 -1.07 14.12 7.13
CA LYS A 83 0.33 14.35 6.76
C LYS A 83 1.29 13.53 7.65
N ALA A 84 1.03 13.45 8.96
CA ALA A 84 1.85 12.66 9.87
C ALA A 84 1.83 11.17 9.49
N VAL A 85 0.63 10.59 9.29
CA VAL A 85 0.47 9.19 8.87
C VAL A 85 1.09 8.95 7.50
N TYR A 86 0.85 9.82 6.51
CA TYR A 86 1.46 9.74 5.18
C TYR A 86 2.99 9.74 5.24
N THR A 87 3.57 10.63 6.06
CA THR A 87 5.03 10.72 6.22
C THR A 87 5.62 9.46 6.83
N SER A 88 4.92 8.85 7.80
CA SER A 88 5.34 7.57 8.39
C SER A 88 5.29 6.43 7.36
N VAL A 89 4.21 6.30 6.58
CA VAL A 89 4.14 5.30 5.49
C VAL A 89 5.24 5.52 4.46
N LEU A 90 5.46 6.77 4.05
CA LEU A 90 6.52 7.12 3.09
C LEU A 90 7.92 6.79 3.64
N HIS A 91 8.14 6.97 4.95
CA HIS A 91 9.41 6.58 5.58
C HIS A 91 9.60 5.08 5.53
N VAL A 92 8.60 4.31 5.94
CA VAL A 92 8.63 2.83 5.86
C VAL A 92 8.89 2.37 4.42
N MET A 93 8.18 2.93 3.43
CA MET A 93 8.37 2.60 2.02
C MET A 93 9.81 2.86 1.54
N LYS A 94 10.39 4.00 1.89
CA LYS A 94 11.78 4.33 1.52
C LYS A 94 12.80 3.36 2.13
N GLU A 95 12.63 2.97 3.38
CA GLU A 95 13.48 1.98 4.03
C GLU A 95 13.28 0.59 3.43
N ALA A 96 12.03 0.20 3.18
CA ALA A 96 11.68 -1.06 2.55
C ALA A 96 12.29 -1.19 1.14
N THR A 97 12.18 -0.14 0.31
CA THR A 97 12.79 -0.11 -1.03
C THR A 97 14.30 -0.31 -1.00
N LYS A 98 15.01 0.30 -0.04
CA LYS A 98 16.48 0.12 0.10
C LYS A 98 16.87 -1.32 0.46
N MET A 99 15.97 -2.05 1.11
CA MET A 99 16.22 -3.42 1.54
C MET A 99 15.87 -4.46 0.46
N LEU A 100 15.08 -4.09 -0.54
CA LEU A 100 14.78 -4.93 -1.70
C LEU A 100 15.96 -4.91 -2.67
N ALA A 101 16.92 -5.81 -2.43
CA ALA A 101 18.13 -5.98 -3.24
C ALA A 101 18.38 -7.47 -3.46
N PRO A 102 19.17 -7.84 -4.50
CA PRO A 102 19.56 -9.23 -4.70
C PRO A 102 20.20 -9.84 -3.44
N GLY A 103 19.74 -11.01 -3.05
CA GLY A 103 20.16 -11.72 -1.83
C GLY A 103 19.29 -11.49 -0.60
N THR A 104 18.27 -10.66 -0.69
CA THR A 104 17.33 -10.41 0.41
C THR A 104 16.39 -11.61 0.60
N PHE A 105 16.28 -12.10 1.83
CA PHE A 105 15.31 -13.12 2.19
C PHE A 105 13.96 -12.50 2.56
N PRO A 106 12.84 -12.87 1.91
CA PRO A 106 11.54 -12.26 2.13
C PRO A 106 11.06 -12.29 3.60
N LYS A 107 11.41 -13.35 4.33
CA LYS A 107 11.03 -13.50 5.75
C LYS A 107 11.73 -12.48 6.64
N GLU A 108 13.06 -12.32 6.49
CA GLU A 108 13.85 -11.34 7.22
C GLU A 108 13.45 -9.92 6.85
N TYR A 109 13.24 -9.67 5.56
CA TYR A 109 12.73 -8.41 5.05
C TYR A 109 11.42 -8.00 5.73
N ASN A 110 10.40 -8.85 5.70
CA ASN A 110 9.11 -8.54 6.31
C ASN A 110 9.21 -8.32 7.83
N LYS A 111 10.08 -9.08 8.51
CA LYS A 111 10.32 -8.91 9.94
C LYS A 111 10.93 -7.54 10.26
N GLU A 112 11.93 -7.11 9.49
CA GLU A 112 12.57 -5.82 9.71
C GLU A 112 11.63 -4.65 9.37
N ILE A 113 10.84 -4.76 8.30
CA ILE A 113 9.82 -3.76 7.97
C ILE A 113 8.76 -3.67 9.08
N GLY A 114 8.33 -4.80 9.65
CA GLY A 114 7.44 -4.80 10.81
C GLY A 114 8.02 -4.02 11.98
N ARG A 115 9.32 -4.17 12.26
CA ARG A 115 10.01 -3.42 13.33
C ARG A 115 10.06 -1.91 13.03
N ILE A 116 10.33 -1.52 11.79
CA ILE A 116 10.32 -0.10 11.40
C ILE A 116 8.89 0.46 11.52
N MET A 117 7.88 -0.29 11.09
CA MET A 117 6.48 0.08 11.22
C MET A 117 6.07 0.30 12.68
N GLU A 118 6.47 -0.58 13.60
CA GLU A 118 6.22 -0.41 15.04
C GLU A 118 6.74 0.93 15.57
N LEU A 119 7.97 1.31 15.18
CA LEU A 119 8.56 2.59 15.59
C LEU A 119 7.74 3.78 15.05
N GLU A 120 7.26 3.71 13.83
CA GLU A 120 6.41 4.75 13.25
C GLU A 120 5.03 4.81 13.93
N LEU A 121 4.42 3.67 14.24
CA LEU A 121 3.15 3.61 14.96
C LEU A 121 3.26 4.16 16.39
N ILE A 122 4.38 3.93 17.07
CA ILE A 122 4.67 4.55 18.38
C ILE A 122 4.78 6.08 18.25
N LYS A 123 5.50 6.59 17.24
CA LYS A 123 5.60 8.03 16.97
C LYS A 123 4.26 8.69 16.69
N LEU A 124 3.35 7.96 16.02
CA LEU A 124 1.99 8.40 15.71
C LEU A 124 1.05 8.33 16.92
N GLY A 125 1.49 7.75 18.05
CA GLY A 125 0.66 7.52 19.24
C GLY A 125 -0.39 6.43 19.06
N LEU A 126 -0.19 5.52 18.09
CA LEU A 126 -1.08 4.39 17.82
C LEU A 126 -0.70 3.14 18.62
N LEU A 127 0.56 3.00 19.01
CA LEU A 127 1.06 1.94 19.87
C LEU A 127 1.81 2.54 21.08
N ASP A 128 1.69 1.88 22.23
CA ASP A 128 2.50 2.18 23.40
C ASP A 128 3.83 1.43 23.35
N LYS A 129 4.93 2.13 23.64
CA LYS A 129 6.28 1.55 23.62
C LYS A 129 6.46 0.39 24.60
N HIS A 130 5.83 0.49 25.77
CA HIS A 130 5.93 -0.53 26.80
C HIS A 130 5.15 -1.80 26.43
N ASP A 131 4.00 -1.64 25.76
CA ASP A 131 3.21 -2.77 25.27
C ASP A 131 3.95 -3.50 24.14
N VAL A 132 4.58 -2.77 23.24
CA VAL A 132 5.45 -3.34 22.17
C VAL A 132 6.62 -4.13 22.78
N GLN A 133 7.22 -3.67 23.87
CA GLN A 133 8.30 -4.41 24.54
C GLN A 133 7.86 -5.72 25.20
N LYS A 134 6.56 -5.87 25.49
CA LYS A 134 5.98 -7.05 26.15
C LYS A 134 5.16 -7.92 25.22
N GLN A 135 5.02 -7.53 23.94
CA GLN A 135 4.20 -8.24 22.99
C GLN A 135 4.69 -9.66 22.70
N ASP A 136 3.78 -10.50 22.27
CA ASP A 136 4.08 -11.81 21.72
C ASP A 136 4.71 -11.63 20.34
N ALA A 137 5.91 -12.16 20.13
CA ALA A 137 6.64 -12.07 18.88
C ALA A 137 5.88 -12.72 17.68
N GLU A 138 5.00 -13.70 17.95
CA GLU A 138 4.17 -14.33 16.92
C GLU A 138 2.91 -13.51 16.58
N LYS A 139 2.57 -12.54 17.44
CA LYS A 139 1.40 -11.66 17.28
C LYS A 139 1.78 -10.20 17.48
N PRO A 140 2.64 -9.64 16.61
CA PRO A 140 3.14 -8.28 16.79
C PRO A 140 2.00 -7.25 16.66
N LEU A 141 2.03 -6.25 17.55
CA LEU A 141 0.98 -5.25 17.69
C LEU A 141 0.81 -4.36 16.44
N TYR A 142 1.87 -4.18 15.66
CA TYR A 142 1.78 -3.39 14.42
C TYR A 142 0.73 -3.93 13.45
N LYS A 143 0.42 -5.23 13.49
CA LYS A 143 -0.59 -5.85 12.62
C LYS A 143 -2.02 -5.34 12.84
N GLN A 144 -2.27 -4.61 13.92
CA GLN A 144 -3.54 -3.92 14.12
C GLN A 144 -3.76 -2.80 13.09
N TYR A 145 -2.67 -2.20 12.61
CA TYR A 145 -2.69 -1.07 11.67
C TYR A 145 -2.01 -1.36 10.33
N PHE A 146 -1.20 -2.40 10.25
CA PHE A 146 -0.52 -2.88 9.05
C PHE A 146 -0.61 -4.42 9.00
N MET A 147 -1.72 -4.93 8.46
CA MET A 147 -2.10 -6.34 8.56
C MET A 147 -1.69 -7.20 7.35
N HIS A 148 -1.19 -6.59 6.27
CA HIS A 148 -0.74 -7.30 5.05
C HIS A 148 0.79 -7.38 4.93
N GLY A 149 1.29 -8.02 3.88
CA GLY A 149 2.71 -8.07 3.56
C GLY A 149 3.20 -6.75 2.96
N THR A 150 4.53 -6.56 2.94
CA THR A 150 5.12 -5.35 2.36
C THR A 150 5.39 -5.50 0.86
N SER A 151 5.47 -6.75 0.35
CA SER A 151 5.89 -7.05 -1.02
C SER A 151 5.38 -8.40 -1.48
N HIS A 152 5.13 -8.50 -2.77
CA HIS A 152 4.89 -9.77 -3.48
C HIS A 152 5.60 -9.75 -4.84
N TYR A 153 5.75 -10.92 -5.45
CA TYR A 153 6.21 -11.04 -6.83
C TYR A 153 5.20 -10.43 -7.78
N LEU A 154 5.70 -9.81 -8.84
CA LEU A 154 4.91 -9.17 -9.88
C LEU A 154 5.47 -9.59 -11.25
N GLY A 155 4.60 -9.93 -12.20
CA GLY A 155 5.03 -10.38 -13.53
C GLY A 155 3.85 -10.56 -14.47
N LEU A 156 3.60 -11.80 -14.93
CA LEU A 156 2.43 -12.12 -15.76
C LEU A 156 1.13 -12.03 -14.97
N ASP A 157 1.20 -12.34 -13.68
CA ASP A 157 0.11 -12.11 -12.73
C ASP A 157 0.50 -11.00 -11.75
N THR A 158 -0.50 -10.27 -11.23
CA THR A 158 -0.28 -9.25 -10.19
C THR A 158 0.30 -9.88 -8.92
N HIS A 159 -0.24 -11.02 -8.48
CA HIS A 159 0.36 -11.85 -7.45
C HIS A 159 1.05 -13.04 -8.12
N ASP A 160 2.25 -12.81 -8.65
CA ASP A 160 2.96 -13.80 -9.47
C ASP A 160 3.63 -14.87 -8.63
N VAL A 161 4.01 -15.96 -9.31
CA VAL A 161 4.65 -17.13 -8.70
C VAL A 161 6.06 -16.80 -8.24
N GLY A 162 6.46 -17.37 -7.10
CA GLY A 162 7.81 -17.19 -6.57
C GLY A 162 8.02 -17.90 -5.23
N SER A 163 9.27 -18.11 -4.86
CA SER A 163 9.62 -18.74 -3.59
C SER A 163 9.74 -17.69 -2.49
N ARG A 164 9.02 -17.89 -1.40
CA ARG A 164 9.17 -17.07 -0.18
C ARG A 164 10.35 -17.53 0.71
N GLU A 165 10.95 -18.68 0.39
CA GLU A 165 12.05 -19.31 1.12
C GLU A 165 13.42 -19.03 0.49
N ALA A 166 13.44 -18.61 -0.78
CA ALA A 166 14.66 -18.29 -1.50
C ALA A 166 14.96 -16.79 -1.47
N PRO A 167 16.26 -16.39 -1.52
CA PRO A 167 16.63 -14.99 -1.61
C PRO A 167 16.24 -14.42 -2.98
N THR A 168 15.99 -13.11 -3.00
CA THR A 168 15.75 -12.34 -4.22
C THR A 168 16.97 -12.42 -5.15
N LYS A 169 16.72 -12.27 -6.46
CA LYS A 169 17.76 -12.28 -7.49
C LYS A 169 17.60 -11.08 -8.40
N GLU A 170 18.67 -10.69 -9.06
CA GLU A 170 18.65 -9.68 -10.12
C GLU A 170 17.63 -10.04 -11.21
N GLY A 171 16.88 -9.05 -11.67
CA GLY A 171 15.82 -9.19 -12.66
C GLY A 171 14.46 -9.64 -12.12
N MET A 172 14.32 -9.87 -10.80
CA MET A 172 13.02 -10.09 -10.18
C MET A 172 12.31 -8.76 -9.95
N VAL A 173 10.99 -8.75 -10.15
CA VAL A 173 10.14 -7.60 -9.86
C VAL A 173 9.28 -7.89 -8.65
N PHE A 174 9.22 -6.91 -7.74
CA PHE A 174 8.41 -6.96 -6.52
C PHE A 174 7.63 -5.68 -6.35
N THR A 175 6.47 -5.76 -5.70
CA THR A 175 5.84 -4.57 -5.13
C THR A 175 6.57 -4.11 -3.86
N CYS A 176 6.42 -2.85 -3.50
CA CYS A 176 6.78 -2.32 -2.19
C CYS A 176 5.64 -1.41 -1.73
N GLU A 177 4.79 -1.93 -0.83
CA GLU A 177 3.43 -1.42 -0.58
C GLU A 177 3.07 -1.25 0.91
N PRO A 178 3.88 -0.65 1.78
CA PRO A 178 3.49 -0.47 3.16
C PRO A 178 2.26 0.43 3.29
N GLY A 179 1.42 0.15 4.30
CA GLY A 179 0.25 0.94 4.61
C GLY A 179 -0.03 1.05 6.10
N ILE A 180 -0.77 2.08 6.50
CA ILE A 180 -1.31 2.26 7.85
C ILE A 180 -2.80 2.54 7.72
N TYR A 181 -3.60 1.76 8.43
CA TYR A 181 -5.07 1.82 8.38
C TYR A 181 -5.64 2.04 9.77
N ILE A 182 -6.20 3.24 10.00
CA ILE A 182 -6.75 3.67 11.28
C ILE A 182 -8.26 3.79 11.11
N LEU A 183 -8.96 2.69 11.41
CA LEU A 183 -10.39 2.58 11.16
C LEU A 183 -11.20 3.63 11.96
N GLU A 184 -10.79 3.89 13.19
CA GLU A 184 -11.43 4.86 14.09
C GLU A 184 -11.32 6.30 13.58
N GLU A 185 -10.30 6.58 12.76
CA GLU A 185 -10.07 7.89 12.15
C GLU A 185 -10.56 7.94 10.69
N ALA A 186 -11.13 6.84 10.15
CA ALA A 186 -11.48 6.70 8.73
C ALA A 186 -10.31 7.09 7.80
N LEU A 187 -9.09 6.68 8.16
CA LEU A 187 -7.85 7.10 7.55
C LEU A 187 -6.98 5.89 7.20
N GLY A 188 -6.98 5.50 5.93
CA GLY A 188 -6.10 4.48 5.37
C GLY A 188 -5.12 5.11 4.38
N ILE A 189 -3.83 4.84 4.54
CA ILE A 189 -2.78 5.31 3.64
C ILE A 189 -1.94 4.11 3.23
N ARG A 190 -1.84 3.85 1.94
CA ARG A 190 -0.90 2.94 1.29
C ARG A 190 -0.13 3.70 0.23
N LEU A 191 1.14 3.43 0.13
CA LEU A 191 2.02 3.90 -0.94
C LEU A 191 2.75 2.70 -1.52
N GLU A 192 2.80 2.60 -2.82
CA GLU A 192 3.32 1.43 -3.51
C GLU A 192 4.06 1.80 -4.79
N ASN A 193 5.14 1.11 -5.04
CA ASN A 193 5.87 1.10 -6.30
C ASN A 193 6.28 -0.32 -6.67
N ASP A 194 6.43 -0.56 -7.97
CA ASP A 194 7.14 -1.71 -8.49
C ASP A 194 8.65 -1.48 -8.41
N ILE A 195 9.37 -2.48 -7.96
CA ILE A 195 10.83 -2.45 -7.74
C ILE A 195 11.47 -3.59 -8.55
N LEU A 196 12.42 -3.21 -9.42
CA LEU A 196 13.26 -4.11 -10.23
C LEU A 196 14.64 -4.25 -9.58
#